data_3e11a7c84b69838390beaf77766ae8de
#
_entry.id   3e11a7c84b69838390beaf77766ae8de
#
_cell.length_a   1.000
_cell.length_b   1.000
_cell.length_c   1.000
_cell.angle_alpha   90.00
_cell.angle_beta   90.00
_cell.angle_gamma   90.00
#
_symmetry.space_group_name_H-M   'P 1'
#
loop_
_entity.id
_entity.type
_entity.pdbx_description
1 polymer ?
#
loop_
_entity_poly.entity_id
_entity_poly.type
_entity_poly.pdbx_seq_one_letter_code
_entity_poly.pdbx_strand_id
1 'polypeptide(L)'
;VDLDAYVAEHEHEWRRLERLCRRRRPDADEVDELVALYQRAATQLSVLRSRAPDPVLVNRLSQLVLLARARIAGRRGASWAAVGRFLTVGFPGAVYRAWPWWCAVSTGFTALSFFLIWYVAGNPQTAAALIGPEAAADLVDSGFAGYYTEFSAPTFAFHLWTHNAWVAAQCLASGVLVVPVLYLLWQNALNIGVVGGVMVAYGRADVFFGLVSPHGLLELTGVFVAAGVGLRTAWAWIAPPARLTRGQAVAEAGRSAVLVAVGLVGLFAVSAVLEAFVTPAPVPTALRVGIGAAVWLAFLAYVVLLGHRATLQPGDFADDDDVGGAEVGPHRRQFHDQRGEGVQSRPWAFRRR
;
A
#
# COMPACT_ATOMS: atom_id res chain seq x y z
N VAL A 1 12.99 36.28 19.93
CA VAL A 1 14.01 35.42 20.57
C VAL A 1 15.31 35.72 19.89
N ASP A 2 16.30 36.16 20.63
CA ASP A 2 17.67 36.26 20.11
C ASP A 2 18.13 34.84 19.76
N LEU A 3 18.31 34.56 18.45
CA LEU A 3 18.63 33.23 17.95
C LEU A 3 19.97 32.75 18.40
N ASP A 4 20.96 33.67 18.45
CA ASP A 4 22.33 33.34 18.83
C ASP A 4 22.43 33.01 20.34
N ALA A 5 21.71 33.74 21.18
CA ALA A 5 21.61 33.45 22.60
C ALA A 5 20.89 32.09 22.83
N TYR A 6 19.85 31.81 22.08
CA TYR A 6 19.11 30.52 22.17
C TYR A 6 20.00 29.33 21.78
N VAL A 7 20.75 29.48 20.68
CA VAL A 7 21.70 28.45 20.22
C VAL A 7 22.79 28.22 21.26
N ALA A 8 23.39 29.30 21.78
CA ALA A 8 24.46 29.21 22.80
C ALA A 8 24.00 28.48 24.07
N GLU A 9 22.75 28.71 24.50
CA GLU A 9 22.14 28.06 25.66
C GLU A 9 21.93 26.54 25.45
N HIS A 10 21.50 26.12 24.26
CA HIS A 10 21.07 24.74 24.04
C HIS A 10 22.04 23.86 23.23
N GLU A 11 23.10 24.45 22.63
CA GLU A 11 24.01 23.72 21.74
C GLU A 11 24.73 22.56 22.44
N HIS A 12 25.04 22.72 23.74
CA HIS A 12 25.68 21.66 24.51
C HIS A 12 24.82 20.41 24.66
N GLU A 13 23.47 20.57 24.79
CA GLU A 13 22.51 19.47 24.84
C GLU A 13 22.42 18.76 23.49
N TRP A 14 22.39 19.53 22.38
CA TRP A 14 22.33 18.96 21.03
C TRP A 14 23.58 18.16 20.68
N ARG A 15 24.77 18.69 21.05
CA ARG A 15 26.01 17.95 20.87
C ARG A 15 26.07 16.68 21.73
N ARG A 16 25.50 16.71 22.94
CA ARG A 16 25.41 15.53 23.80
C ARG A 16 24.46 14.48 23.20
N LEU A 17 23.29 14.91 22.74
CA LEU A 17 22.33 14.06 22.04
C LEU A 17 22.96 13.40 20.80
N GLU A 18 23.68 14.16 20.00
CA GLU A 18 24.36 13.64 18.82
C GLU A 18 25.41 12.56 19.18
N ARG A 19 26.19 12.78 20.23
CA ARG A 19 27.17 11.78 20.71
C ARG A 19 26.48 10.51 21.17
N LEU A 20 25.39 10.59 21.93
CA LEU A 20 24.63 9.43 22.38
C LEU A 20 24.01 8.67 21.20
N CYS A 21 23.50 9.35 20.20
CA CYS A 21 22.98 8.72 18.99
C CYS A 21 24.05 7.89 18.24
N ARG A 22 25.31 8.31 18.26
CA ARG A 22 26.41 7.61 17.58
C ARG A 22 27.00 6.44 18.39
N ARG A 23 26.70 6.33 19.68
CA ARG A 23 27.26 5.30 20.55
C ARG A 23 26.67 3.93 20.24
N ARG A 24 27.52 2.91 20.02
CA ARG A 24 27.08 1.57 19.60
C ARG A 24 26.32 0.81 20.67
N ARG A 25 26.70 0.96 21.95
CA ARG A 25 26.09 0.27 23.11
C ARG A 25 25.98 1.28 24.26
N PRO A 26 24.89 2.04 24.35
CA PRO A 26 24.62 2.89 25.50
C PRO A 26 24.30 1.99 26.72
N ASP A 27 24.69 2.42 27.92
CA ASP A 27 24.23 1.84 29.17
C ASP A 27 22.82 2.34 29.53
N ALA A 28 22.25 1.86 30.64
CA ALA A 28 20.87 2.20 31.03
C ALA A 28 20.71 3.71 31.30
N ASP A 29 21.66 4.32 32.00
CA ASP A 29 21.61 5.75 32.32
C ASP A 29 21.75 6.61 31.06
N GLU A 30 22.54 6.18 30.10
CA GLU A 30 22.69 6.84 28.81
C GLU A 30 21.45 6.70 27.92
N VAL A 31 20.69 5.60 28.06
CA VAL A 31 19.39 5.45 27.36
C VAL A 31 18.39 6.43 27.93
N ASP A 32 18.31 6.56 29.25
CA ASP A 32 17.40 7.52 29.90
C ASP A 32 17.79 8.96 29.57
N GLU A 33 19.08 9.27 29.56
CA GLU A 33 19.61 10.58 29.13
C GLU A 33 19.24 10.86 27.65
N LEU A 34 19.40 9.86 26.78
CA LEU A 34 19.03 9.96 25.35
C LEU A 34 17.56 10.31 25.16
N VAL A 35 16.67 9.66 25.91
CA VAL A 35 15.20 9.93 25.85
C VAL A 35 14.92 11.35 26.35
N ALA A 36 15.50 11.76 27.48
CA ALA A 36 15.30 13.09 28.04
C ALA A 36 15.80 14.21 27.09
N LEU A 37 16.97 14.02 26.49
CA LEU A 37 17.54 14.97 25.52
C LEU A 37 16.73 15.03 24.22
N TYR A 38 16.22 13.89 23.75
CA TYR A 38 15.33 13.83 22.59
C TYR A 38 14.05 14.65 22.82
N GLN A 39 13.38 14.48 23.95
CA GLN A 39 12.16 15.22 24.29
C GLN A 39 12.41 16.73 24.34
N ARG A 40 13.52 17.16 24.94
CA ARG A 40 13.94 18.58 24.97
C ARG A 40 14.21 19.11 23.57
N ALA A 41 15.00 18.40 22.78
CA ALA A 41 15.30 18.80 21.40
C ALA A 41 14.05 18.88 20.50
N ALA A 42 13.09 17.99 20.68
CA ALA A 42 11.82 18.02 19.96
C ALA A 42 10.97 19.26 20.34
N THR A 43 10.93 19.62 21.61
CA THR A 43 10.27 20.85 22.12
C THR A 43 10.95 22.10 21.58
N GLN A 44 12.29 22.14 21.65
CA GLN A 44 13.11 23.25 21.14
C GLN A 44 12.92 23.45 19.64
N LEU A 45 12.84 22.35 18.86
CA LEU A 45 12.53 22.40 17.42
C LEU A 45 11.15 23.01 17.15
N SER A 46 10.15 22.67 17.96
CA SER A 46 8.79 23.26 17.84
C SER A 46 8.80 24.77 18.11
N VAL A 47 9.56 25.21 19.13
CA VAL A 47 9.72 26.63 19.47
C VAL A 47 10.43 27.39 18.33
N LEU A 48 11.50 26.83 17.78
CA LEU A 48 12.24 27.44 16.67
C LEU A 48 11.35 27.58 15.42
N ARG A 49 10.60 26.55 15.07
CA ARG A 49 9.68 26.61 13.93
C ARG A 49 8.60 27.68 14.05
N SER A 50 8.13 27.94 15.28
CA SER A 50 7.02 28.87 15.51
C SER A 50 7.48 30.32 15.73
N ARG A 51 8.68 30.55 16.26
CA ARG A 51 9.12 31.88 16.71
C ARG A 51 10.30 32.48 15.93
N ALA A 52 11.18 31.66 15.37
CA ALA A 52 12.36 32.09 14.65
C ALA A 52 12.77 31.03 13.61
N PRO A 53 12.08 30.93 12.46
CA PRO A 53 12.31 29.89 11.46
C PRO A 53 13.59 30.17 10.66
N ASP A 54 14.77 29.86 11.24
CA ASP A 54 16.00 29.74 10.51
C ASP A 54 16.06 28.39 9.79
N PRO A 55 16.10 28.33 8.44
CA PRO A 55 16.02 27.09 7.69
C PRO A 55 17.19 26.14 7.98
N VAL A 56 18.39 26.67 8.24
CA VAL A 56 19.60 25.87 8.48
C VAL A 56 19.51 25.19 9.84
N LEU A 57 19.18 25.96 10.87
CA LEU A 57 19.06 25.45 12.24
C LEU A 57 17.88 24.48 12.38
N VAL A 58 16.72 24.81 11.79
CA VAL A 58 15.53 23.95 11.79
C VAL A 58 15.82 22.63 11.08
N ASN A 59 16.55 22.66 9.96
CA ASN A 59 16.92 21.42 9.24
C ASN A 59 17.89 20.57 10.07
N ARG A 60 18.95 21.18 10.63
CA ARG A 60 19.93 20.50 11.50
C ARG A 60 19.25 19.84 12.70
N LEU A 61 18.39 20.58 13.41
CA LEU A 61 17.73 20.06 14.61
C LEU A 61 16.67 19.00 14.24
N SER A 62 15.98 19.15 13.09
CA SER A 62 15.06 18.13 12.57
C SER A 62 15.78 16.81 12.28
N GLN A 63 16.95 16.85 11.65
CA GLN A 63 17.76 15.67 11.39
C GLN A 63 18.23 15.00 12.69
N LEU A 64 18.65 15.80 13.69
CA LEU A 64 19.07 15.29 14.99
C LEU A 64 17.90 14.60 15.74
N VAL A 65 16.72 15.22 15.75
CA VAL A 65 15.50 14.65 16.35
C VAL A 65 15.09 13.35 15.65
N LEU A 66 15.15 13.29 14.31
CA LEU A 66 14.88 12.06 13.55
C LEU A 66 15.91 10.96 13.87
N LEU A 67 17.19 11.31 13.97
CA LEU A 67 18.24 10.35 14.32
C LEU A 67 18.04 9.79 15.73
N ALA A 68 17.75 10.66 16.70
CA ALA A 68 17.49 10.27 18.08
C ALA A 68 16.24 9.38 18.19
N ARG A 69 15.15 9.75 17.50
CA ARG A 69 13.93 8.94 17.42
C ARG A 69 14.21 7.55 16.86
N ALA A 70 14.96 7.47 15.75
CA ALA A 70 15.36 6.21 15.16
C ALA A 70 16.22 5.36 16.10
N ARG A 71 17.04 6.02 16.95
CA ARG A 71 17.89 5.35 17.92
C ARG A 71 17.13 4.83 19.12
N ILE A 72 16.19 5.61 19.66
CA ILE A 72 15.29 5.24 20.78
C ILE A 72 14.33 4.12 20.36
N ALA A 73 13.73 4.25 19.17
CA ALA A 73 12.87 3.22 18.61
C ALA A 73 13.62 1.88 18.43
N GLY A 74 14.95 1.92 18.60
CA GLY A 74 15.84 0.81 18.30
C GLY A 74 15.92 0.62 16.78
N ARG A 75 17.05 0.10 16.29
CA ARG A 75 17.04 -0.63 15.03
C ARG A 75 16.19 -1.88 15.29
N ARG A 76 14.90 -1.80 15.14
CA ARG A 76 14.10 -2.99 14.85
C ARG A 76 14.64 -3.48 13.51
N GLY A 77 15.79 -4.19 13.55
CA GLY A 77 16.19 -5.01 12.43
C GLY A 77 14.97 -5.78 12.04
N ALA A 78 14.74 -5.99 10.75
CA ALA A 78 13.59 -6.74 10.26
C ALA A 78 13.48 -8.04 11.10
N SER A 79 12.67 -8.02 12.14
CA SER A 79 12.52 -9.19 12.98
C SER A 79 11.61 -10.15 12.23
N TRP A 80 11.90 -11.42 12.27
CA TRP A 80 11.02 -12.45 11.69
C TRP A 80 9.59 -12.32 12.21
N ALA A 81 9.41 -11.80 13.43
CA ALA A 81 8.10 -11.47 14.00
C ALA A 81 7.41 -10.30 13.25
N ALA A 82 8.14 -9.29 12.80
CA ALA A 82 7.59 -8.20 11.99
C ALA A 82 7.16 -8.71 10.59
N VAL A 83 7.99 -9.57 9.97
CA VAL A 83 7.63 -10.24 8.71
C VAL A 83 6.39 -11.13 8.92
N GLY A 84 6.36 -11.90 10.00
CA GLY A 84 5.20 -12.71 10.36
C GLY A 84 3.92 -11.87 10.51
N ARG A 85 3.97 -10.77 11.27
CA ARG A 85 2.82 -9.85 11.41
C ARG A 85 2.41 -9.21 10.09
N PHE A 86 3.38 -8.82 9.27
CA PHE A 86 3.07 -8.30 7.93
C PHE A 86 2.29 -9.31 7.12
N LEU A 87 2.75 -10.57 7.05
CA LEU A 87 2.11 -11.62 6.27
C LEU A 87 0.80 -12.13 6.87
N THR A 88 0.61 -12.09 8.19
CA THR A 88 -0.61 -12.65 8.82
C THR A 88 -1.68 -11.60 9.12
N VAL A 89 -1.31 -10.32 9.24
CA VAL A 89 -2.23 -9.24 9.63
C VAL A 89 -2.19 -8.07 8.66
N GLY A 90 -0.99 -7.54 8.37
CA GLY A 90 -0.82 -6.29 7.61
C GLY A 90 -1.33 -6.39 6.18
N PHE A 91 -0.70 -7.23 5.39
CA PHE A 91 -1.01 -7.39 3.98
C PHE A 91 -2.43 -7.98 3.76
N PRO A 92 -2.82 -9.13 4.34
CA PRO A 92 -4.15 -9.67 4.09
C PRO A 92 -5.26 -8.74 4.60
N GLY A 93 -5.04 -8.04 5.73
CA GLY A 93 -6.00 -7.06 6.24
C GLY A 93 -6.17 -5.85 5.33
N ALA A 94 -5.07 -5.35 4.73
CA ALA A 94 -5.13 -4.24 3.78
C ALA A 94 -5.89 -4.62 2.50
N VAL A 95 -5.60 -5.80 1.93
CA VAL A 95 -6.29 -6.33 0.75
C VAL A 95 -7.77 -6.59 1.04
N TYR A 96 -8.07 -7.21 2.19
CA TYR A 96 -9.45 -7.51 2.60
C TYR A 96 -10.28 -6.22 2.77
N ARG A 97 -9.75 -5.20 3.44
CA ARG A 97 -10.46 -3.90 3.59
C ARG A 97 -10.73 -3.18 2.27
N ALA A 98 -10.00 -3.50 1.22
CA ALA A 98 -10.20 -2.92 -0.11
C ALA A 98 -11.10 -3.79 -1.03
N TRP A 99 -11.70 -4.88 -0.52
CA TRP A 99 -12.45 -5.86 -1.34
C TRP A 99 -13.52 -5.26 -2.25
N PRO A 100 -14.33 -4.25 -1.87
CA PRO A 100 -15.33 -3.72 -2.78
C PRO A 100 -14.71 -3.07 -4.02
N TRP A 101 -13.54 -2.43 -3.84
CA TRP A 101 -12.82 -1.73 -4.90
C TRP A 101 -12.20 -2.70 -5.90
N TRP A 102 -11.42 -3.66 -5.42
CA TRP A 102 -10.78 -4.60 -6.34
C TRP A 102 -11.77 -5.61 -6.94
N CYS A 103 -12.86 -5.96 -6.27
CA CYS A 103 -13.94 -6.74 -6.88
C CYS A 103 -14.65 -5.96 -7.98
N ALA A 104 -14.95 -4.67 -7.79
CA ALA A 104 -15.54 -3.83 -8.84
C ALA A 104 -14.61 -3.73 -10.06
N VAL A 105 -13.29 -3.48 -9.82
CA VAL A 105 -12.26 -3.48 -10.88
C VAL A 105 -12.22 -4.83 -11.60
N SER A 106 -12.15 -5.93 -10.85
CA SER A 106 -12.12 -7.30 -11.39
C SER A 106 -13.33 -7.57 -12.30
N THR A 107 -14.52 -7.25 -11.82
CA THR A 107 -15.77 -7.45 -12.58
C THR A 107 -15.78 -6.63 -13.86
N GLY A 108 -15.47 -5.32 -13.76
CA GLY A 108 -15.45 -4.42 -14.91
C GLY A 108 -14.39 -4.82 -15.95
N PHE A 109 -13.17 -5.13 -15.47
CA PHE A 109 -12.08 -5.57 -16.35
C PHE A 109 -12.38 -6.89 -17.05
N THR A 110 -12.89 -7.88 -16.31
CA THR A 110 -13.23 -9.20 -16.87
C THR A 110 -14.35 -9.08 -17.89
N ALA A 111 -15.41 -8.34 -17.57
CA ALA A 111 -16.51 -8.10 -18.51
C ALA A 111 -16.02 -7.41 -19.79
N LEU A 112 -15.17 -6.38 -19.65
CA LEU A 112 -14.58 -5.68 -20.79
C LEU A 112 -13.67 -6.59 -21.63
N SER A 113 -12.81 -7.38 -21.00
CA SER A 113 -11.92 -8.31 -21.70
C SER A 113 -12.69 -9.37 -22.49
N PHE A 114 -13.72 -9.98 -21.89
CA PHE A 114 -14.57 -10.93 -22.61
C PHE A 114 -15.37 -10.28 -23.72
N PHE A 115 -15.87 -9.07 -23.52
CA PHE A 115 -16.53 -8.30 -24.59
C PHE A 115 -15.57 -8.03 -25.76
N LEU A 116 -14.32 -7.63 -25.48
CA LEU A 116 -13.32 -7.38 -26.52
C LEU A 116 -12.95 -8.68 -27.26
N ILE A 117 -12.75 -9.78 -26.53
CA ILE A 117 -12.49 -11.10 -27.13
C ILE A 117 -13.64 -11.48 -28.07
N TRP A 118 -14.88 -11.39 -27.61
CA TRP A 118 -16.07 -11.69 -28.40
C TRP A 118 -16.17 -10.79 -29.63
N TYR A 119 -15.97 -9.49 -29.47
CA TYR A 119 -16.06 -8.52 -30.56
C TYR A 119 -14.99 -8.77 -31.64
N VAL A 120 -13.73 -8.95 -31.24
CA VAL A 120 -12.62 -9.21 -32.16
C VAL A 120 -12.79 -10.57 -32.85
N ALA A 121 -13.19 -11.60 -32.11
CA ALA A 121 -13.45 -12.93 -32.69
C ALA A 121 -14.57 -12.94 -33.72
N GLY A 122 -15.63 -12.15 -33.51
CA GLY A 122 -16.73 -12.01 -34.43
C GLY A 122 -16.47 -11.09 -35.62
N ASN A 123 -15.38 -10.33 -35.62
CA ASN A 123 -15.00 -9.35 -36.63
C ASN A 123 -13.58 -9.53 -37.14
N PRO A 124 -13.28 -10.53 -38.00
CA PRO A 124 -11.91 -10.82 -38.46
C PRO A 124 -11.21 -9.65 -39.14
N GLN A 125 -11.98 -8.76 -39.79
CA GLN A 125 -11.43 -7.53 -40.38
C GLN A 125 -10.88 -6.56 -39.33
N THR A 126 -11.47 -6.51 -38.15
CA THR A 126 -10.96 -5.73 -37.01
C THR A 126 -9.64 -6.28 -36.51
N ALA A 127 -9.52 -7.61 -36.39
CA ALA A 127 -8.28 -8.26 -36.03
C ALA A 127 -7.15 -7.93 -37.03
N ALA A 128 -7.44 -8.09 -38.34
CA ALA A 128 -6.49 -7.75 -39.40
C ALA A 128 -6.12 -6.25 -39.42
N ALA A 129 -7.05 -5.36 -39.10
CA ALA A 129 -6.79 -3.92 -39.03
C ALA A 129 -5.95 -3.52 -37.80
N LEU A 130 -6.08 -4.23 -36.68
CA LEU A 130 -5.37 -3.92 -35.42
C LEU A 130 -3.92 -4.39 -35.41
N ILE A 131 -3.63 -5.60 -35.90
CA ILE A 131 -2.30 -6.22 -35.82
C ILE A 131 -1.72 -6.60 -37.19
N GLY A 132 -2.48 -6.50 -38.25
CA GLY A 132 -2.11 -6.96 -39.58
C GLY A 132 -2.33 -8.45 -39.78
N PRO A 133 -2.58 -8.89 -41.04
CA PRO A 133 -2.87 -10.31 -41.35
C PRO A 133 -1.65 -11.24 -41.13
N GLU A 134 -0.44 -10.76 -41.41
CA GLU A 134 0.80 -11.54 -41.23
C GLU A 134 1.09 -11.75 -39.74
N ALA A 135 1.00 -10.69 -38.91
CA ALA A 135 1.21 -10.77 -37.47
C ALA A 135 0.10 -11.62 -36.78
N ALA A 136 -1.13 -11.61 -37.30
CA ALA A 136 -2.17 -12.48 -36.81
C ALA A 136 -1.91 -13.94 -37.07
N ALA A 137 -1.41 -14.29 -38.29
CA ALA A 137 -1.01 -15.65 -38.64
C ALA A 137 0.17 -16.13 -37.78
N ASP A 138 1.23 -15.34 -37.69
CA ASP A 138 2.39 -15.66 -36.85
C ASP A 138 2.01 -15.88 -35.37
N LEU A 139 1.18 -15.00 -34.80
CA LEU A 139 0.67 -15.13 -33.43
C LEU A 139 -0.02 -16.48 -33.21
N VAL A 140 -0.84 -16.93 -34.18
CA VAL A 140 -1.64 -18.15 -34.08
C VAL A 140 -0.83 -19.41 -34.29
N ASP A 141 0.10 -19.38 -35.24
CA ASP A 141 0.88 -20.56 -35.63
C ASP A 141 1.93 -20.94 -34.59
N SER A 142 2.72 -19.97 -34.13
CA SER A 142 3.83 -20.24 -33.21
C SER A 142 4.13 -19.14 -32.21
N GLY A 143 3.83 -17.88 -32.53
CA GLY A 143 4.25 -16.73 -31.76
C GLY A 143 3.71 -16.73 -30.33
N PHE A 144 2.43 -17.05 -30.15
CA PHE A 144 1.81 -17.06 -28.81
C PHE A 144 2.38 -18.17 -27.91
N ALA A 145 2.52 -19.38 -28.43
CA ALA A 145 3.11 -20.47 -27.66
C ALA A 145 4.64 -20.34 -27.53
N GLY A 146 5.31 -19.82 -28.55
CA GLY A 146 6.73 -19.57 -28.58
C GLY A 146 7.21 -18.58 -27.56
N TYR A 147 6.39 -17.56 -27.23
CA TYR A 147 6.67 -16.56 -26.19
C TYR A 147 7.08 -17.17 -24.85
N TYR A 148 6.46 -18.28 -24.46
CA TYR A 148 6.75 -18.97 -23.20
C TYR A 148 8.04 -19.80 -23.20
N THR A 149 8.67 -19.95 -24.35
CA THR A 149 9.89 -20.77 -24.55
C THR A 149 11.07 -19.99 -25.14
N GLU A 150 10.89 -18.69 -25.42
CA GLU A 150 11.91 -17.84 -26.06
C GLU A 150 13.16 -17.63 -25.17
N PHE A 151 12.94 -17.52 -23.86
CA PHE A 151 14.00 -17.28 -22.88
C PHE A 151 14.16 -18.46 -21.92
N SER A 152 15.30 -18.53 -21.22
CA SER A 152 15.45 -19.47 -20.11
C SER A 152 14.40 -19.15 -19.02
N ALA A 153 13.80 -20.17 -18.41
CA ALA A 153 12.72 -20.00 -17.44
C ALA A 153 13.04 -19.01 -16.29
N PRO A 154 14.27 -19.00 -15.69
CA PRO A 154 14.59 -18.01 -14.64
C PRO A 154 14.65 -16.58 -15.16
N THR A 155 15.19 -16.35 -16.36
CA THR A 155 15.26 -15.02 -16.99
C THR A 155 13.87 -14.53 -17.34
N PHE A 156 13.03 -15.38 -17.86
CA PHE A 156 11.63 -15.11 -18.18
C PHE A 156 10.84 -14.76 -16.93
N ALA A 157 10.94 -15.58 -15.87
CA ALA A 157 10.31 -15.31 -14.59
C ALA A 157 10.70 -13.94 -14.00
N PHE A 158 11.99 -13.58 -14.06
CA PHE A 158 12.46 -12.29 -13.56
C PHE A 158 11.89 -11.12 -14.37
N HIS A 159 11.81 -11.27 -15.67
CA HIS A 159 11.26 -10.23 -16.56
C HIS A 159 9.77 -10.00 -16.29
N LEU A 160 8.99 -11.06 -16.20
CA LEU A 160 7.55 -11.00 -15.89
C LEU A 160 7.29 -10.41 -14.52
N TRP A 161 8.02 -10.90 -13.52
CA TRP A 161 7.91 -10.38 -12.16
C TRP A 161 8.13 -8.87 -12.09
N THR A 162 9.21 -8.37 -12.70
CA THR A 162 9.53 -6.94 -12.70
C THR A 162 8.51 -6.13 -13.47
N HIS A 163 8.02 -6.63 -14.62
CA HIS A 163 7.00 -5.96 -15.41
C HIS A 163 5.68 -5.81 -14.62
N ASN A 164 5.19 -6.89 -14.03
CA ASN A 164 3.92 -6.88 -13.32
C ASN A 164 3.98 -6.09 -12.00
N ALA A 165 5.10 -6.18 -11.28
CA ALA A 165 5.36 -5.34 -10.12
C ALA A 165 5.39 -3.85 -10.50
N TRP A 166 5.92 -3.49 -11.68
CA TRP A 166 5.93 -2.13 -12.19
C TRP A 166 4.52 -1.62 -12.54
N VAL A 167 3.71 -2.42 -13.22
CA VAL A 167 2.30 -2.08 -13.52
C VAL A 167 1.51 -1.84 -12.24
N ALA A 168 1.66 -2.71 -11.24
CA ALA A 168 1.01 -2.54 -9.94
C ALA A 168 1.50 -1.28 -9.20
N ALA A 169 2.80 -1.01 -9.23
CA ALA A 169 3.37 0.20 -8.64
C ALA A 169 2.81 1.47 -9.30
N GLN A 170 2.66 1.48 -10.62
CA GLN A 170 2.02 2.58 -11.36
C GLN A 170 0.55 2.76 -10.94
N CYS A 171 -0.23 1.68 -10.82
CA CYS A 171 -1.62 1.75 -10.35
C CYS A 171 -1.72 2.33 -8.94
N LEU A 172 -0.85 1.93 -8.02
CA LEU A 172 -0.83 2.42 -6.64
C LEU A 172 -0.35 3.87 -6.54
N ALA A 173 0.74 4.22 -7.23
CA ALA A 173 1.33 5.55 -7.17
C ALA A 173 0.47 6.60 -7.85
N SER A 174 -0.14 6.27 -8.99
CA SER A 174 -1.03 7.17 -9.73
C SER A 174 -2.48 7.13 -9.25
N GLY A 175 -2.78 6.32 -8.27
CA GLY A 175 -4.14 6.05 -7.80
C GLY A 175 -4.96 7.29 -7.46
N VAL A 176 -4.33 8.32 -6.89
CA VAL A 176 -4.99 9.60 -6.57
C VAL A 176 -5.58 10.29 -7.81
N LEU A 177 -5.02 10.06 -8.99
CA LEU A 177 -5.42 10.73 -10.24
C LEU A 177 -6.55 10.00 -10.99
N VAL A 178 -6.96 8.80 -10.61
CA VAL A 178 -7.99 7.95 -11.24
C VAL A 178 -7.70 7.60 -12.70
N VAL A 179 -7.58 8.63 -13.58
CA VAL A 179 -7.43 8.48 -15.04
C VAL A 179 -6.26 7.57 -15.44
N PRO A 180 -5.04 7.71 -14.90
CA PRO A 180 -3.94 6.80 -15.24
C PRO A 180 -4.23 5.35 -14.88
N VAL A 181 -4.92 5.08 -13.75
CA VAL A 181 -5.29 3.72 -13.36
C VAL A 181 -6.27 3.11 -14.36
N LEU A 182 -7.29 3.87 -14.75
CA LEU A 182 -8.26 3.42 -15.76
C LEU A 182 -7.60 3.20 -17.12
N TYR A 183 -6.64 4.04 -17.50
CA TYR A 183 -5.86 3.87 -18.72
C TYR A 183 -5.01 2.59 -18.70
N LEU A 184 -4.31 2.32 -17.60
CA LEU A 184 -3.53 1.08 -17.43
C LEU A 184 -4.43 -0.16 -17.51
N LEU A 185 -5.58 -0.15 -16.86
CA LEU A 185 -6.55 -1.24 -16.94
C LEU A 185 -7.08 -1.42 -18.36
N TRP A 186 -7.42 -0.32 -19.06
CA TRP A 186 -7.85 -0.34 -20.45
C TRP A 186 -6.79 -0.98 -21.37
N GLN A 187 -5.51 -0.55 -21.25
CA GLN A 187 -4.42 -1.10 -22.05
C GLN A 187 -4.24 -2.61 -21.85
N ASN A 188 -4.33 -3.07 -20.59
CA ASN A 188 -4.27 -4.49 -20.28
C ASN A 188 -5.47 -5.27 -20.81
N ALA A 189 -6.69 -4.74 -20.65
CA ALA A 189 -7.91 -5.35 -21.18
C ALA A 189 -7.90 -5.41 -22.71
N LEU A 190 -7.40 -4.36 -23.37
CA LEU A 190 -7.26 -4.29 -24.82
C LEU A 190 -6.26 -5.35 -25.33
N ASN A 191 -5.12 -5.50 -24.67
CA ASN A 191 -4.13 -6.52 -25.02
C ASN A 191 -4.74 -7.93 -24.93
N ILE A 192 -5.34 -8.29 -23.80
CA ILE A 192 -6.02 -9.59 -23.59
C ILE A 192 -7.15 -9.77 -24.60
N GLY A 193 -7.93 -8.71 -24.85
CA GLY A 193 -9.06 -8.72 -25.77
C GLY A 193 -8.66 -8.96 -27.21
N VAL A 194 -7.61 -8.29 -27.69
CA VAL A 194 -7.13 -8.43 -29.07
C VAL A 194 -6.45 -9.80 -29.25
N VAL A 195 -5.49 -10.15 -28.42
CA VAL A 195 -4.78 -11.43 -28.52
C VAL A 195 -5.75 -12.61 -28.36
N GLY A 196 -6.57 -12.59 -27.31
CA GLY A 196 -7.57 -13.64 -27.08
C GLY A 196 -8.61 -13.72 -28.19
N GLY A 197 -9.08 -12.56 -28.70
CA GLY A 197 -10.03 -12.51 -29.82
C GLY A 197 -9.48 -13.07 -31.11
N VAL A 198 -8.23 -12.77 -31.46
CA VAL A 198 -7.55 -13.38 -32.62
C VAL A 198 -7.42 -14.89 -32.44
N MET A 199 -6.92 -15.35 -31.30
CA MET A 199 -6.80 -16.79 -31.02
C MET A 199 -8.14 -17.53 -31.11
N VAL A 200 -9.22 -16.93 -30.61
CA VAL A 200 -10.57 -17.48 -30.71
C VAL A 200 -11.07 -17.50 -32.18
N ALA A 201 -10.86 -16.41 -32.93
CA ALA A 201 -11.24 -16.33 -34.35
C ALA A 201 -10.61 -17.43 -35.22
N TYR A 202 -9.38 -17.83 -34.89
CA TYR A 202 -8.66 -18.90 -35.59
C TYR A 202 -8.84 -20.29 -34.95
N GLY A 203 -9.81 -20.45 -34.03
CA GLY A 203 -10.12 -21.75 -33.42
C GLY A 203 -9.11 -22.24 -32.40
N ARG A 204 -8.23 -21.36 -31.87
CA ARG A 204 -7.15 -21.67 -30.91
C ARG A 204 -7.49 -21.19 -29.48
N ALA A 205 -8.77 -21.13 -29.15
CA ALA A 205 -9.23 -20.74 -27.81
C ALA A 205 -8.65 -21.63 -26.69
N ASP A 206 -8.52 -22.93 -26.95
CA ASP A 206 -7.93 -23.91 -26.03
C ASP A 206 -6.47 -23.58 -25.69
N VAL A 207 -5.69 -23.17 -26.68
CA VAL A 207 -4.29 -22.75 -26.49
C VAL A 207 -4.21 -21.48 -25.67
N PHE A 208 -5.01 -20.46 -26.03
CA PHE A 208 -5.03 -19.18 -25.32
C PHE A 208 -5.39 -19.36 -23.84
N PHE A 209 -6.54 -19.92 -23.56
CA PHE A 209 -6.96 -20.11 -22.16
C PHE A 209 -6.12 -21.14 -21.42
N GLY A 210 -5.60 -22.16 -22.11
CA GLY A 210 -4.73 -23.16 -21.52
C GLY A 210 -3.37 -22.65 -21.09
N LEU A 211 -2.85 -21.62 -21.75
CA LEU A 211 -1.57 -20.99 -21.42
C LEU A 211 -1.74 -19.79 -20.45
N VAL A 212 -2.80 -18.99 -20.61
CA VAL A 212 -3.02 -17.83 -19.75
C VAL A 212 -3.55 -18.21 -18.36
N SER A 213 -4.49 -19.16 -18.26
CA SER A 213 -5.19 -19.45 -16.99
C SER A 213 -4.29 -19.91 -15.84
N PRO A 214 -3.19 -20.69 -16.03
CA PRO A 214 -2.39 -21.16 -14.93
C PRO A 214 -1.76 -20.05 -14.06
N HIS A 215 -1.36 -18.96 -14.64
CA HIS A 215 -0.77 -17.79 -13.93
C HIS A 215 -1.70 -16.58 -13.90
N GLY A 216 -2.46 -16.35 -14.97
CA GLY A 216 -3.27 -15.15 -15.18
C GLY A 216 -4.32 -14.91 -14.12
N LEU A 217 -4.91 -15.96 -13.52
CA LEU A 217 -5.86 -15.81 -12.42
C LEU A 217 -5.24 -15.09 -11.22
N LEU A 218 -4.03 -15.50 -10.81
CA LEU A 218 -3.32 -14.90 -9.68
C LEU A 218 -2.79 -13.53 -10.03
N GLU A 219 -2.18 -13.39 -11.20
CA GLU A 219 -1.56 -12.17 -11.69
C GLU A 219 -2.56 -11.03 -11.86
N LEU A 220 -3.64 -11.28 -12.59
CA LEU A 220 -4.70 -10.28 -12.78
C LEU A 220 -5.34 -9.89 -11.45
N THR A 221 -5.50 -10.84 -10.50
CA THR A 221 -5.98 -10.50 -9.16
C THR A 221 -5.02 -9.52 -8.48
N GLY A 222 -3.71 -9.69 -8.60
CA GLY A 222 -2.72 -8.74 -8.11
C GLY A 222 -2.87 -7.34 -8.72
N VAL A 223 -3.07 -7.26 -10.03
CA VAL A 223 -3.33 -6.00 -10.75
C VAL A 223 -4.65 -5.37 -10.29
N PHE A 224 -5.72 -6.16 -10.11
CA PHE A 224 -7.01 -5.66 -9.62
C PHE A 224 -6.91 -5.12 -8.19
N VAL A 225 -6.16 -5.80 -7.32
CA VAL A 225 -5.89 -5.32 -5.96
C VAL A 225 -5.13 -4.00 -6.00
N ALA A 226 -4.07 -3.89 -6.83
CA ALA A 226 -3.31 -2.64 -6.97
C ALA A 226 -4.18 -1.49 -7.47
N ALA A 227 -4.94 -1.71 -8.54
CA ALA A 227 -5.83 -0.71 -9.12
C ALA A 227 -6.97 -0.33 -8.15
N GLY A 228 -7.58 -1.30 -7.49
CA GLY A 228 -8.65 -1.06 -6.51
C GLY A 228 -8.17 -0.26 -5.30
N VAL A 229 -6.97 -0.55 -4.77
CA VAL A 229 -6.36 0.22 -3.68
C VAL A 229 -5.97 1.62 -4.14
N GLY A 230 -5.45 1.76 -5.36
CA GLY A 230 -5.17 3.05 -5.97
C GLY A 230 -6.43 3.92 -6.07
N LEU A 231 -7.52 3.38 -6.63
CA LEU A 231 -8.81 4.10 -6.75
C LEU A 231 -9.43 4.42 -5.38
N ARG A 232 -9.27 3.54 -4.38
CA ARG A 232 -9.67 3.84 -3.00
C ARG A 232 -8.92 5.03 -2.43
N THR A 233 -7.64 5.21 -2.79
CA THR A 233 -6.85 6.38 -2.37
C THR A 233 -7.39 7.67 -2.99
N ALA A 234 -7.80 7.64 -4.29
CA ALA A 234 -8.51 8.75 -4.91
C ALA A 234 -9.81 9.09 -4.17
N TRP A 235 -10.59 8.08 -3.83
CA TRP A 235 -11.85 8.28 -3.11
C TRP A 235 -11.66 8.88 -1.73
N ALA A 236 -10.58 8.51 -1.03
CA ALA A 236 -10.23 9.13 0.25
C ALA A 236 -9.96 10.64 0.14
N TRP A 237 -9.49 11.13 -1.02
CA TRP A 237 -9.36 12.54 -1.32
C TRP A 237 -10.71 13.20 -1.65
N ILE A 238 -11.54 12.54 -2.48
CA ILE A 238 -12.82 13.09 -2.99
C ILE A 238 -13.86 13.14 -1.86
N ALA A 239 -14.05 12.01 -1.15
CA ALA A 239 -15.05 11.82 -0.11
C ALA A 239 -14.43 11.22 1.16
N PRO A 240 -13.65 12.00 1.93
CA PRO A 240 -13.04 11.52 3.17
C PRO A 240 -14.11 11.18 4.21
N PRO A 241 -13.86 10.19 5.09
CA PRO A 241 -14.72 9.93 6.24
C PRO A 241 -14.89 11.19 7.11
N ALA A 242 -16.08 11.40 7.68
CA ALA A 242 -16.43 12.61 8.44
C ALA A 242 -15.47 12.92 9.61
N ARG A 243 -14.81 11.90 10.15
CA ARG A 243 -13.85 12.01 11.26
C ARG A 243 -12.43 12.44 10.84
N LEU A 244 -12.12 12.46 9.53
CA LEU A 244 -10.78 12.71 9.03
C LEU A 244 -10.76 13.92 8.10
N THR A 245 -9.67 14.68 8.14
CA THR A 245 -9.35 15.63 7.07
C THR A 245 -8.95 14.88 5.80
N ARG A 246 -9.04 15.53 4.64
CA ARG A 246 -8.60 14.95 3.35
C ARG A 246 -7.16 14.44 3.41
N GLY A 247 -6.25 15.23 4.00
CA GLY A 247 -4.85 14.84 4.15
C GLY A 247 -4.66 13.59 5.02
N GLN A 248 -5.39 13.50 6.14
CA GLN A 248 -5.35 12.32 7.01
C GLN A 248 -5.92 11.08 6.32
N ALA A 249 -7.05 11.22 5.62
CA ALA A 249 -7.67 10.11 4.89
C ALA A 249 -6.75 9.57 3.79
N VAL A 250 -6.10 10.44 3.02
CA VAL A 250 -5.11 10.04 1.99
C VAL A 250 -3.86 9.42 2.62
N ALA A 251 -3.38 9.95 3.73
CA ALA A 251 -2.22 9.37 4.43
C ALA A 251 -2.52 7.96 4.97
N GLU A 252 -3.73 7.72 5.51
CA GLU A 252 -4.18 6.39 5.94
C GLU A 252 -4.30 5.43 4.75
N ALA A 253 -4.93 5.87 3.65
CA ALA A 253 -5.02 5.10 2.42
C ALA A 253 -3.64 4.80 1.81
N GLY A 254 -2.72 5.77 1.84
CA GLY A 254 -1.34 5.63 1.37
C GLY A 254 -0.54 4.60 2.17
N ARG A 255 -0.67 4.59 3.51
CA ARG A 255 -0.05 3.52 4.34
C ARG A 255 -0.56 2.13 3.95
N SER A 256 -1.87 2.00 3.72
CA SER A 256 -2.47 0.76 3.22
C SER A 256 -1.93 0.38 1.83
N ALA A 257 -1.77 1.36 0.93
CA ALA A 257 -1.20 1.15 -0.41
C ALA A 257 0.26 0.64 -0.35
N VAL A 258 1.08 1.17 0.55
CA VAL A 258 2.47 0.69 0.76
C VAL A 258 2.50 -0.76 1.24
N LEU A 259 1.64 -1.14 2.21
CA LEU A 259 1.53 -2.52 2.66
C LEU A 259 1.13 -3.46 1.51
N VAL A 260 0.17 -3.04 0.69
CA VAL A 260 -0.27 -3.80 -0.48
C VAL A 260 0.85 -3.89 -1.52
N ALA A 261 1.56 -2.79 -1.81
CA ALA A 261 2.68 -2.80 -2.77
C ALA A 261 3.75 -3.85 -2.40
N VAL A 262 4.18 -3.87 -1.14
CA VAL A 262 5.17 -4.83 -0.65
C VAL A 262 4.66 -6.29 -0.77
N GLY A 263 3.40 -6.53 -0.43
CA GLY A 263 2.82 -7.88 -0.53
C GLY A 263 2.65 -8.36 -1.97
N LEU A 264 2.29 -7.46 -2.89
CA LEU A 264 2.15 -7.77 -4.31
C LEU A 264 3.49 -8.14 -4.97
N VAL A 265 4.62 -7.63 -4.51
CA VAL A 265 5.95 -8.09 -4.95
C VAL A 265 6.09 -9.60 -4.79
N GLY A 266 5.71 -10.13 -3.62
CA GLY A 266 5.71 -11.58 -3.36
C GLY A 266 4.67 -12.34 -4.19
N LEU A 267 3.47 -11.78 -4.37
CA LEU A 267 2.41 -12.40 -5.17
C LEU A 267 2.84 -12.54 -6.64
N PHE A 268 3.38 -11.48 -7.24
CA PHE A 268 3.87 -11.54 -8.62
C PHE A 268 5.09 -12.45 -8.78
N ALA A 269 5.92 -12.63 -7.75
CA ALA A 269 6.98 -13.63 -7.78
C ALA A 269 6.41 -15.05 -7.89
N VAL A 270 5.34 -15.35 -7.14
CA VAL A 270 4.64 -16.65 -7.25
C VAL A 270 4.00 -16.81 -8.63
N SER A 271 3.34 -15.79 -9.16
CA SER A 271 2.74 -15.80 -10.49
C SER A 271 3.80 -16.05 -11.58
N ALA A 272 4.93 -15.36 -11.51
CA ALA A 272 6.03 -15.53 -12.46
C ALA A 272 6.64 -16.94 -12.43
N VAL A 273 6.70 -17.58 -11.27
CA VAL A 273 7.11 -18.99 -11.16
C VAL A 273 6.08 -19.90 -11.83
N LEU A 274 4.78 -19.67 -11.64
CA LEU A 274 3.76 -20.46 -12.34
C LEU A 274 3.86 -20.29 -13.85
N GLU A 275 4.09 -19.07 -14.32
CA GLU A 275 4.17 -18.77 -15.74
C GLU A 275 5.43 -19.37 -16.38
N ALA A 276 6.58 -19.26 -15.74
CA ALA A 276 7.85 -19.74 -16.29
C ALA A 276 8.05 -21.26 -16.18
N PHE A 277 7.44 -21.91 -15.20
CA PHE A 277 7.71 -23.33 -14.94
C PHE A 277 6.48 -24.23 -15.11
N VAL A 278 5.26 -23.76 -14.79
CA VAL A 278 4.05 -24.56 -14.89
C VAL A 278 3.40 -24.40 -16.27
N THR A 279 3.33 -23.18 -16.79
CA THR A 279 2.69 -22.90 -18.08
C THR A 279 3.33 -23.66 -19.25
N PRO A 280 4.67 -23.69 -19.44
CA PRO A 280 5.30 -24.43 -20.53
C PRO A 280 5.50 -25.92 -20.22
N ALA A 281 5.17 -26.41 -19.01
CA ALA A 281 5.42 -27.79 -18.64
C ALA A 281 4.71 -28.80 -19.56
N PRO A 282 5.35 -29.91 -19.93
CA PRO A 282 4.78 -30.93 -20.83
C PRO A 282 3.79 -31.84 -20.09
N VAL A 283 2.79 -31.24 -19.46
CA VAL A 283 1.70 -31.92 -18.74
C VAL A 283 0.34 -31.53 -19.31
N PRO A 284 -0.72 -32.32 -19.09
CA PRO A 284 -2.06 -32.01 -19.58
C PRO A 284 -2.51 -30.61 -19.16
N THR A 285 -3.18 -29.88 -20.06
CA THR A 285 -3.68 -28.52 -19.81
C THR A 285 -4.55 -28.44 -18.57
N ALA A 286 -5.39 -29.44 -18.31
CA ALA A 286 -6.22 -29.49 -17.10
C ALA A 286 -5.39 -29.49 -15.80
N LEU A 287 -4.20 -30.14 -15.81
CA LEU A 287 -3.32 -30.14 -14.63
C LEU A 287 -2.65 -28.78 -14.44
N ARG A 288 -2.18 -28.14 -15.51
CA ARG A 288 -1.60 -26.79 -15.44
C ARG A 288 -2.62 -25.77 -14.89
N VAL A 289 -3.82 -25.76 -15.47
CA VAL A 289 -4.91 -24.89 -15.02
C VAL A 289 -5.34 -25.22 -13.59
N GLY A 290 -5.40 -26.52 -13.22
CA GLY A 290 -5.70 -26.97 -11.87
C GLY A 290 -4.69 -26.48 -10.81
N ILE A 291 -3.38 -26.52 -11.14
CA ILE A 291 -2.33 -25.98 -10.25
C ILE A 291 -2.52 -24.48 -10.07
N GLY A 292 -2.69 -23.73 -11.16
CA GLY A 292 -2.91 -22.27 -11.09
C GLY A 292 -4.16 -21.89 -10.31
N ALA A 293 -5.26 -22.59 -10.57
CA ALA A 293 -6.51 -22.39 -9.82
C ALA A 293 -6.36 -22.70 -8.33
N ALA A 294 -5.63 -23.75 -7.96
CA ALA A 294 -5.38 -24.09 -6.58
C ALA A 294 -4.56 -23.01 -5.85
N VAL A 295 -3.51 -22.49 -6.47
CA VAL A 295 -2.71 -21.40 -5.91
C VAL A 295 -3.54 -20.12 -5.79
N TRP A 296 -4.34 -19.79 -6.79
CA TRP A 296 -5.26 -18.66 -6.76
C TRP A 296 -6.30 -18.78 -5.63
N LEU A 297 -6.96 -19.92 -5.50
CA LEU A 297 -7.91 -20.17 -4.42
C LEU A 297 -7.26 -20.14 -3.04
N ALA A 298 -6.02 -20.65 -2.91
CA ALA A 298 -5.25 -20.54 -1.67
C ALA A 298 -4.96 -19.07 -1.32
N PHE A 299 -4.64 -18.22 -2.32
CA PHE A 299 -4.47 -16.79 -2.11
C PHE A 299 -5.78 -16.12 -1.66
N LEU A 300 -6.90 -16.42 -2.31
CA LEU A 300 -8.20 -15.87 -1.91
C LEU A 300 -8.59 -16.32 -0.49
N ALA A 301 -8.41 -17.59 -0.18
CA ALA A 301 -8.64 -18.11 1.17
C ALA A 301 -7.75 -17.43 2.22
N TYR A 302 -6.47 -17.23 1.91
CA TYR A 302 -5.52 -16.48 2.75
C TYR A 302 -6.02 -15.06 3.04
N VAL A 303 -6.44 -14.32 1.98
CA VAL A 303 -6.96 -12.96 2.13
C VAL A 303 -8.24 -12.94 2.96
N VAL A 304 -9.17 -13.85 2.70
CA VAL A 304 -10.46 -13.88 3.41
C VAL A 304 -10.26 -14.29 4.88
N LEU A 305 -9.54 -15.39 5.13
CA LEU A 305 -9.41 -15.93 6.48
C LEU A 305 -8.56 -15.03 7.40
N LEU A 306 -7.39 -14.61 6.93
CA LEU A 306 -6.50 -13.77 7.74
C LEU A 306 -6.90 -12.30 7.69
N GLY A 307 -7.36 -11.80 6.54
CA GLY A 307 -7.82 -10.44 6.41
C GLY A 307 -9.07 -10.15 7.24
N HIS A 308 -10.03 -11.06 7.26
CA HIS A 308 -11.19 -10.95 8.14
C HIS A 308 -10.79 -10.93 9.61
N ARG A 309 -9.90 -11.86 10.05
CA ARG A 309 -9.39 -11.86 11.42
C ARG A 309 -8.67 -10.56 11.79
N ALA A 310 -7.87 -10.01 10.87
CA ALA A 310 -7.18 -8.75 11.06
C ALA A 310 -8.12 -7.55 11.23
N THR A 311 -9.33 -7.60 10.68
CA THR A 311 -10.33 -6.54 10.87
C THR A 311 -11.09 -6.63 12.20
N LEU A 312 -11.06 -7.80 12.85
CA LEU A 312 -11.68 -8.03 14.16
C LEU A 312 -10.74 -7.66 15.33
N GLN A 313 -9.44 -7.43 15.07
CA GLN A 313 -8.45 -6.98 16.05
C GLN A 313 -8.15 -5.48 15.83
N PRO A 314 -8.93 -4.55 16.38
CA PRO A 314 -8.65 -3.13 16.27
C PRO A 314 -7.55 -2.78 17.28
N GLY A 315 -6.39 -2.34 16.81
CA GLY A 315 -5.45 -1.65 17.67
C GLY A 315 -3.96 -1.70 17.37
N ASP A 316 -3.41 -2.71 16.70
CA ASP A 316 -1.94 -2.89 16.67
C ASP A 316 -1.16 -2.02 15.66
N PHE A 317 -1.83 -1.27 14.78
CA PHE A 317 -1.18 -0.38 13.81
C PHE A 317 -1.42 1.12 14.07
N ALA A 318 -2.30 1.47 15.02
CA ALA A 318 -2.57 2.86 15.40
C ALA A 318 -1.69 3.32 16.57
N ASP A 319 -1.22 2.41 17.42
CA ASP A 319 -0.55 2.76 18.68
C ASP A 319 0.97 2.98 18.56
N ASP A 320 1.60 2.66 17.43
CA ASP A 320 3.06 2.91 17.26
C ASP A 320 3.39 4.38 16.93
N ASP A 321 2.41 5.22 16.59
CA ASP A 321 2.61 6.66 16.33
C ASP A 321 2.18 7.58 17.50
N ASP A 322 1.49 7.06 18.53
CA ASP A 322 0.95 7.84 19.65
C ASP A 322 1.81 7.88 20.92
N VAL A 323 3.05 7.40 20.88
CA VAL A 323 4.00 7.61 21.99
C VAL A 323 4.60 9.02 21.96
N GLY A 324 3.80 10.02 21.74
CA GLY A 324 4.20 11.44 21.70
C GLY A 324 3.17 12.43 22.22
N GLY A 325 1.98 11.99 22.53
CA GLY A 325 0.93 12.77 23.17
C GLY A 325 0.84 12.47 24.67
N ALA A 326 1.75 13.01 25.48
CA ALA A 326 1.51 13.07 26.91
C ALA A 326 0.19 13.83 27.11
N GLU A 327 -0.88 13.12 27.51
CA GLU A 327 -2.08 13.72 28.04
C GLU A 327 -1.66 14.61 29.22
N VAL A 328 -1.69 15.92 28.99
CA VAL A 328 -1.74 16.90 30.08
C VAL A 328 -3.13 16.72 30.69
N GLY A 329 -3.22 15.85 31.67
CA GLY A 329 -4.42 15.70 32.48
C GLY A 329 -4.80 17.04 33.08
N PRO A 330 -6.10 17.37 33.14
CA PRO A 330 -6.53 18.61 33.76
C PRO A 330 -6.17 18.57 35.25
N HIS A 331 -5.23 19.41 35.67
CA HIS A 331 -4.99 19.69 37.08
C HIS A 331 -6.30 20.13 37.71
N ARG A 332 -6.94 19.21 38.43
CA ARG A 332 -8.00 19.53 39.41
C ARG A 332 -7.38 20.43 40.48
N ARG A 333 -7.51 21.75 40.32
CA ARG A 333 -7.31 22.69 41.43
C ARG A 333 -8.38 22.37 42.45
N GLN A 334 -7.99 21.69 43.53
CA GLN A 334 -8.76 21.70 44.79
C GLN A 334 -8.70 23.13 45.34
N PHE A 335 -9.76 23.91 45.11
CA PHE A 335 -10.04 25.07 45.91
C PHE A 335 -10.69 24.61 47.23
N HIS A 336 -9.97 24.78 48.30
CA HIS A 336 -10.46 24.71 49.67
C HIS A 336 -11.52 25.79 49.84
N ASP A 337 -12.75 25.34 50.01
CA ASP A 337 -13.88 26.18 50.40
C ASP A 337 -13.79 26.47 51.90
N GLN A 338 -13.63 27.72 52.29
CA GLN A 338 -13.88 28.23 53.60
C GLN A 338 -14.66 29.55 53.54
N ARG A 339 -15.82 29.54 54.21
CA ARG A 339 -16.73 30.62 54.59
C ARG A 339 -17.82 30.91 53.57
N GLY A 340 -19.09 30.66 53.77
CA GLY A 340 -19.91 31.06 54.91
C GLY A 340 -20.77 32.23 54.50
N GLU A 341 -22.07 32.07 54.71
CA GLU A 341 -23.08 33.12 54.76
C GLU A 341 -23.85 33.50 53.50
N GLY A 342 -25.06 33.21 53.53
CA GLY A 342 -26.28 33.38 52.88
C GLY A 342 -26.59 34.71 52.18
N VAL A 343 -27.26 34.57 51.05
CA VAL A 343 -28.30 35.53 50.62
C VAL A 343 -29.27 34.76 49.70
N GLN A 344 -30.55 34.76 50.17
CA GLN A 344 -31.71 34.38 49.37
C GLN A 344 -31.95 35.42 48.27
N SER A 345 -32.25 35.01 47.01
CA SER A 345 -33.25 35.73 46.22
C SER A 345 -33.55 35.02 44.89
N ARG A 346 -34.74 34.51 44.82
CA ARG A 346 -35.80 34.56 43.79
C ARG A 346 -35.50 34.22 42.32
N PRO A 347 -36.42 33.45 41.69
CA PRO A 347 -36.36 33.02 40.31
C PRO A 347 -36.99 34.04 39.34
N TRP A 348 -36.42 34.23 38.18
CA TRP A 348 -37.05 34.92 37.05
C TRP A 348 -37.41 33.91 35.95
N ALA A 349 -38.73 33.74 35.80
CA ALA A 349 -39.34 33.15 34.64
C ALA A 349 -39.40 34.19 33.50
N PHE A 350 -38.97 33.82 32.28
CA PHE A 350 -39.40 34.54 31.08
C PHE A 350 -40.04 33.62 30.06
N ARG A 351 -41.25 34.06 29.66
CA ARG A 351 -42.22 33.44 28.75
C ARG A 351 -41.75 33.46 27.29
N ARG A 352 -42.31 32.50 26.54
CA ARG A 352 -42.37 32.40 25.08
C ARG A 352 -42.98 33.66 24.42
N ARG A 353 -42.45 34.04 23.30
CA ARG A 353 -43.17 34.26 22.03
C ARG A 353 -42.26 33.83 20.89
#